data_c59779aa2d241af2c0956f768a05ce1b
#
_entry.id   c59779aa2d241af2c0956f768a05ce1b
#
_cell.length_a   1.000
_cell.length_b   1.000
_cell.length_c   1.000
_cell.angle_alpha   90.00
_cell.angle_beta   90.00
_cell.angle_gamma   90.00
#
_symmetry.space_group_name_H-M   'P 1'
#
loop_
_entity.id
_entity.type
_entity.pdbx_description
1 polymer ?
#
loop_
_entity_poly.entity_id
_entity_poly.type
_entity_poly.pdbx_seq_one_letter_code
_entity_poly.pdbx_strand_id
1 'polypeptide(L)'
;MKKQWLKKRIQIWIKAMFSWSCLALVLFFLILLKPELTESILYLIMVWIMLLSFLLLLVIGKIKILEPLDTMRKKVELFNDGIIFTEIFKNLEGISPDTDALLLKVHTILDKDKIMENAKQQARYLALQNQINPHFLYNVLESIRSDAIMAGVPEIGKIAEALAVFFRYTTSKMEKLSTLQEELANVENYFLIQKYRFDDKLELKIKLPRDDEMVLKTRIPKLTLQPIVENAIKHGLEPKVSGGTIVIDVEHSDTVLYLSVVDDGIGIEETRLGRLNEKLSRMDAGDGSANEGGKGGIALINVNSRIRLLMGDEYGLHLLSTPGIGTEVCLTLPYMFEQEERS
;
A
#
# COMPACT_ATOMS: atom_id res chain seq x y z
N MET A 1 -3.26 10.72 -35.31
CA MET A 1 -4.20 10.42 -36.40
C MET A 1 -5.62 10.01 -35.99
N LYS A 2 -6.07 10.20 -34.72
CA LYS A 2 -7.44 9.88 -34.25
C LYS A 2 -8.37 11.12 -34.10
N LYS A 3 -7.97 12.24 -34.70
CA LYS A 3 -8.38 13.62 -34.38
C LYS A 3 -9.74 14.08 -34.88
N GLN A 4 -10.75 13.34 -35.12
CA GLN A 4 -12.11 13.81 -35.44
C GLN A 4 -13.10 12.64 -35.67
N TRP A 5 -12.98 11.60 -34.86
CA TRP A 5 -13.67 10.35 -35.15
C TRP A 5 -15.20 10.47 -35.09
N LEU A 6 -15.75 11.07 -34.02
CA LEU A 6 -17.21 11.21 -33.85
C LEU A 6 -17.77 12.24 -34.84
N LYS A 7 -17.12 13.41 -34.97
CA LYS A 7 -17.52 14.44 -35.93
C LYS A 7 -17.52 13.90 -37.36
N LYS A 8 -16.49 13.13 -37.73
CA LYS A 8 -16.38 12.50 -39.05
C LYS A 8 -17.48 11.45 -39.27
N ARG A 9 -17.83 10.66 -38.27
CA ARG A 9 -18.93 9.68 -38.32
C ARG A 9 -20.29 10.34 -38.44
N ILE A 10 -20.57 11.40 -37.69
CA ILE A 10 -21.79 12.18 -37.78
C ILE A 10 -21.90 12.80 -39.19
N GLN A 11 -20.82 13.38 -39.69
CA GLN A 11 -20.80 13.95 -41.05
C GLN A 11 -21.04 12.90 -42.15
N ILE A 12 -20.44 11.72 -42.04
CA ILE A 12 -20.65 10.61 -42.96
C ILE A 12 -22.11 10.14 -42.89
N TRP A 13 -22.67 10.01 -41.70
CA TRP A 13 -24.05 9.59 -41.49
C TRP A 13 -25.04 10.62 -42.04
N ILE A 14 -24.83 11.93 -41.81
CA ILE A 14 -25.65 13.01 -42.37
C ILE A 14 -25.60 12.99 -43.90
N LYS A 15 -24.41 12.82 -44.49
CA LYS A 15 -24.26 12.72 -45.94
C LYS A 15 -24.99 11.50 -46.49
N ALA A 16 -24.91 10.35 -45.82
CA ALA A 16 -25.61 9.16 -46.22
C ALA A 16 -27.14 9.31 -46.15
N MET A 17 -27.65 9.95 -45.09
CA MET A 17 -29.09 10.28 -44.94
C MET A 17 -29.55 11.25 -46.01
N PHE A 18 -28.75 12.29 -46.33
CA PHE A 18 -29.06 13.27 -47.37
C PHE A 18 -29.07 12.61 -48.74
N SER A 19 -28.06 11.80 -49.09
CA SER A 19 -27.98 11.04 -50.32
C SER A 19 -29.18 10.10 -50.50
N TRP A 20 -29.55 9.42 -49.39
CA TRP A 20 -30.72 8.55 -49.41
C TRP A 20 -32.02 9.33 -49.63
N SER A 21 -32.22 10.50 -48.97
CA SER A 21 -33.37 11.37 -49.16
C SER A 21 -33.47 11.89 -50.63
N CYS A 22 -32.34 12.26 -51.25
CA CYS A 22 -32.33 12.65 -52.64
C CYS A 22 -32.74 11.50 -53.56
N LEU A 23 -32.26 10.28 -53.32
CA LEU A 23 -32.63 9.11 -54.09
C LEU A 23 -34.14 8.80 -53.94
N ALA A 24 -34.71 8.93 -52.73
CA ALA A 24 -36.12 8.77 -52.47
C ALA A 24 -36.97 9.80 -53.25
N LEU A 25 -36.55 11.06 -53.28
CA LEU A 25 -37.21 12.12 -54.05
C LEU A 25 -37.20 11.84 -55.56
N VAL A 26 -36.06 11.40 -56.11
CA VAL A 26 -35.95 11.05 -57.52
C VAL A 26 -36.89 9.90 -57.87
N LEU A 27 -36.96 8.88 -57.01
CA LEU A 27 -37.85 7.74 -57.20
C LEU A 27 -39.34 8.16 -57.13
N PHE A 28 -39.68 9.05 -56.20
CA PHE A 28 -41.00 9.62 -56.09
C PHE A 28 -41.41 10.41 -57.33
N PHE A 29 -40.46 11.21 -57.89
CA PHE A 29 -40.70 11.97 -59.12
C PHE A 29 -40.90 11.07 -60.33
N LEU A 30 -40.10 9.99 -60.42
CA LEU A 30 -40.24 8.99 -61.51
C LEU A 30 -41.60 8.28 -61.46
N ILE A 31 -42.18 8.04 -60.30
CA ILE A 31 -43.53 7.46 -60.11
C ILE A 31 -44.59 8.44 -60.64
N LEU A 32 -44.46 9.74 -60.35
CA LEU A 32 -45.41 10.76 -60.83
C LEU A 32 -45.37 10.90 -62.33
N LEU A 33 -44.23 10.69 -62.97
CA LEU A 33 -44.06 10.84 -64.44
C LEU A 33 -44.52 9.58 -65.20
N LYS A 34 -44.46 8.39 -64.62
CA LYS A 34 -44.81 7.13 -65.28
C LYS A 34 -45.58 6.19 -64.32
N PRO A 35 -46.88 6.41 -64.14
CA PRO A 35 -47.68 5.59 -63.19
C PRO A 35 -47.78 4.11 -63.59
N GLU A 36 -47.56 3.74 -64.83
CA GLU A 36 -47.55 2.34 -65.33
C GLU A 36 -46.41 1.49 -64.69
N LEU A 37 -45.34 2.15 -64.19
CA LEU A 37 -44.26 1.45 -63.50
C LEU A 37 -44.67 0.88 -62.13
N THR A 38 -45.72 1.37 -61.53
CA THR A 38 -46.20 0.92 -60.22
C THR A 38 -46.76 -0.50 -60.21
N GLU A 39 -47.16 -1.02 -61.35
CA GLU A 39 -47.67 -2.41 -61.49
C GLU A 39 -46.55 -3.45 -61.69
N SER A 40 -45.31 -3.00 -61.85
CA SER A 40 -44.17 -3.90 -62.02
C SER A 40 -43.69 -4.51 -60.69
N ILE A 41 -43.49 -5.82 -60.67
CA ILE A 41 -42.89 -6.53 -59.55
C ILE A 41 -41.49 -5.95 -59.17
N LEU A 42 -40.76 -5.52 -60.18
CA LEU A 42 -39.45 -4.87 -60.01
C LEU A 42 -39.56 -3.59 -59.18
N TYR A 43 -40.62 -2.83 -59.35
CA TYR A 43 -40.85 -1.61 -58.54
C TYR A 43 -41.09 -1.94 -57.06
N LEU A 44 -41.93 -2.94 -56.77
CA LEU A 44 -42.15 -3.40 -55.40
C LEU A 44 -40.84 -3.86 -54.74
N ILE A 45 -40.02 -4.59 -55.45
CA ILE A 45 -38.70 -5.02 -54.98
C ILE A 45 -37.82 -3.81 -54.68
N MET A 46 -37.74 -2.80 -55.56
CA MET A 46 -36.95 -1.57 -55.35
C MET A 46 -37.44 -0.80 -54.11
N VAL A 47 -38.73 -0.65 -53.89
CA VAL A 47 -39.29 0.01 -52.69
C VAL A 47 -38.92 -0.75 -51.41
N TRP A 48 -39.00 -2.08 -51.46
CA TRP A 48 -38.57 -2.90 -50.29
C TRP A 48 -37.08 -2.79 -49.98
N ILE A 49 -36.22 -2.80 -51.00
CA ILE A 49 -34.78 -2.59 -50.82
C ILE A 49 -34.52 -1.21 -50.20
N MET A 50 -35.23 -0.20 -50.66
CA MET A 50 -35.10 1.15 -50.16
C MET A 50 -35.53 1.29 -48.71
N LEU A 51 -36.65 0.67 -48.32
CA LEU A 51 -37.12 0.66 -46.96
C LEU A 51 -36.13 -0.09 -46.05
N LEU A 52 -35.61 -1.24 -46.48
CA LEU A 52 -34.61 -2.00 -45.76
C LEU A 52 -33.30 -1.24 -45.55
N SER A 53 -32.81 -0.54 -46.61
CA SER A 53 -31.62 0.27 -46.53
C SER A 53 -31.78 1.47 -45.59
N PHE A 54 -32.98 2.06 -45.55
CA PHE A 54 -33.28 3.13 -44.59
C PHE A 54 -33.28 2.65 -43.17
N LEU A 55 -33.94 1.51 -42.90
CA LEU A 55 -33.97 0.88 -41.59
C LEU A 55 -32.51 0.57 -41.12
N LEU A 56 -31.70 0.02 -42.03
CA LEU A 56 -30.28 -0.26 -41.74
C LEU A 56 -29.51 1.01 -41.38
N LEU A 57 -29.70 2.12 -42.09
CA LEU A 57 -29.11 3.41 -41.78
C LEU A 57 -29.51 3.93 -40.41
N LEU A 58 -30.79 3.78 -40.01
CA LEU A 58 -31.27 4.16 -38.69
C LEU A 58 -30.63 3.30 -37.58
N VAL A 59 -30.53 1.99 -37.79
CA VAL A 59 -29.87 1.08 -36.83
C VAL A 59 -28.38 1.41 -36.67
N ILE A 60 -27.70 1.65 -37.77
CA ILE A 60 -26.29 2.09 -37.74
C ILE A 60 -26.13 3.41 -36.98
N GLY A 61 -27.02 4.39 -37.21
CA GLY A 61 -27.03 5.66 -36.49
C GLY A 61 -27.25 5.47 -35.00
N LYS A 62 -28.19 4.62 -34.63
CA LYS A 62 -28.45 4.31 -33.20
C LYS A 62 -27.20 3.72 -32.54
N ILE A 63 -26.63 2.65 -33.08
CA ILE A 63 -25.50 1.93 -32.49
C ILE A 63 -24.21 2.76 -32.50
N LYS A 64 -23.93 3.48 -33.59
CA LYS A 64 -22.64 4.16 -33.79
C LYS A 64 -22.59 5.63 -33.33
N ILE A 65 -23.75 6.23 -33.06
CA ILE A 65 -23.84 7.64 -32.65
C ILE A 65 -24.60 7.80 -31.34
N LEU A 66 -25.84 7.27 -31.24
CA LEU A 66 -26.70 7.50 -30.08
C LEU A 66 -26.23 6.75 -28.84
N GLU A 67 -25.92 5.45 -28.93
CA GLU A 67 -25.46 4.64 -27.78
C GLU A 67 -24.15 5.16 -27.14
N PRO A 68 -23.11 5.55 -27.91
CA PRO A 68 -21.93 6.16 -27.32
C PRO A 68 -22.20 7.49 -26.61
N LEU A 69 -23.13 8.32 -27.14
CA LEU A 69 -23.50 9.60 -26.52
C LEU A 69 -24.29 9.37 -25.21
N ASP A 70 -25.22 8.43 -25.18
CA ASP A 70 -25.98 8.07 -23.99
C ASP A 70 -25.07 7.49 -22.89
N THR A 71 -24.12 6.67 -23.29
CA THR A 71 -23.11 6.12 -22.37
C THR A 71 -22.25 7.22 -21.77
N MET A 72 -21.86 8.19 -22.58
CA MET A 72 -21.10 9.36 -22.13
C MET A 72 -21.91 10.20 -21.15
N ARG A 73 -23.19 10.49 -21.47
CA ARG A 73 -24.08 11.26 -20.60
C ARG A 73 -24.23 10.62 -19.22
N LYS A 74 -24.52 9.33 -19.16
CA LYS A 74 -24.63 8.56 -17.90
C LYS A 74 -23.34 8.61 -17.06
N LYS A 75 -22.18 8.54 -17.74
CA LYS A 75 -20.89 8.62 -17.05
C LYS A 75 -20.61 10.00 -16.49
N VAL A 76 -20.97 11.06 -17.21
CA VAL A 76 -20.85 12.44 -16.71
C VAL A 76 -21.81 12.70 -15.54
N GLU A 77 -23.02 12.14 -15.54
CA GLU A 77 -23.95 12.19 -14.43
C GLU A 77 -23.35 11.51 -13.17
N LEU A 78 -22.82 10.28 -13.31
CA LEU A 78 -22.16 9.55 -12.21
C LEU A 78 -20.92 10.28 -11.66
N PHE A 79 -20.21 11.02 -12.49
CA PHE A 79 -19.10 11.88 -12.07
C PHE A 79 -19.59 13.09 -11.24
N ASN A 80 -20.65 13.74 -11.68
CA ASN A 80 -21.25 14.86 -10.95
C ASN A 80 -21.82 14.43 -9.58
N ASP A 81 -22.29 13.18 -9.48
CA ASP A 81 -22.79 12.59 -8.23
C ASP A 81 -21.65 12.07 -7.32
N GLY A 82 -20.39 12.22 -7.72
CA GLY A 82 -19.22 11.84 -6.91
C GLY A 82 -18.97 10.33 -6.74
N ILE A 83 -19.65 9.49 -7.51
CA ILE A 83 -19.68 8.03 -7.29
C ILE A 83 -18.46 7.32 -7.94
N ILE A 84 -17.89 7.86 -9.03
CA ILE A 84 -16.78 7.20 -9.75
C ILE A 84 -15.73 8.24 -10.19
N PHE A 85 -14.47 8.11 -9.71
CA PHE A 85 -13.40 9.06 -10.05
C PHE A 85 -12.37 8.56 -11.07
N THR A 86 -12.08 7.28 -11.16
CA THR A 86 -10.93 6.76 -11.93
C THR A 86 -11.26 5.93 -13.16
N GLU A 87 -12.33 5.14 -13.19
CA GLU A 87 -12.67 4.26 -14.31
C GLU A 87 -13.35 4.95 -15.49
N ILE A 88 -13.93 6.14 -15.26
CA ILE A 88 -14.63 6.91 -16.29
C ILE A 88 -13.68 7.32 -17.41
N PHE A 89 -12.44 7.64 -17.06
CA PHE A 89 -11.48 8.25 -17.98
C PHE A 89 -10.86 7.25 -18.95
N LYS A 90 -10.74 5.98 -18.58
CA LYS A 90 -10.15 4.92 -19.42
C LYS A 90 -10.94 4.61 -20.70
N ASN A 91 -12.24 4.87 -20.70
CA ASN A 91 -13.15 4.50 -21.81
C ASN A 91 -13.69 5.70 -22.59
N LEU A 92 -13.26 6.93 -22.30
CA LEU A 92 -13.64 8.16 -23.02
C LEU A 92 -12.59 8.56 -24.07
N GLU A 93 -11.46 7.87 -24.13
CA GLU A 93 -10.43 8.11 -25.14
C GLU A 93 -10.97 7.88 -26.55
N GLY A 94 -10.82 8.86 -27.43
CA GLY A 94 -11.13 8.74 -28.86
C GLY A 94 -12.47 9.33 -29.29
N ILE A 95 -13.21 10.05 -28.44
CA ILE A 95 -14.48 10.69 -28.81
C ILE A 95 -14.22 12.01 -29.52
N SER A 96 -13.37 12.87 -28.99
CA SER A 96 -12.91 14.10 -29.63
C SER A 96 -11.53 14.49 -29.09
N PRO A 97 -10.72 15.23 -29.86
CA PRO A 97 -9.41 15.72 -29.39
C PRO A 97 -9.52 16.67 -28.23
N ASP A 98 -10.61 17.42 -28.17
CA ASP A 98 -10.85 18.40 -27.11
C ASP A 98 -11.23 17.70 -25.80
N THR A 99 -12.02 16.60 -25.87
CA THR A 99 -12.30 15.73 -24.74
C THR A 99 -11.06 14.98 -24.25
N ASP A 100 -10.23 14.46 -25.16
CA ASP A 100 -8.98 13.78 -24.82
C ASP A 100 -8.00 14.75 -24.11
N ALA A 101 -7.89 15.99 -24.59
CA ALA A 101 -7.06 17.03 -23.97
C ALA A 101 -7.59 17.44 -22.59
N LEU A 102 -8.90 17.55 -22.44
CA LEU A 102 -9.56 17.90 -21.18
C LEU A 102 -9.40 16.77 -20.14
N LEU A 103 -9.52 15.52 -20.58
CA LEU A 103 -9.29 14.33 -19.76
C LEU A 103 -7.86 14.24 -19.25
N LEU A 104 -6.88 14.49 -20.14
CA LEU A 104 -5.47 14.53 -19.76
C LEU A 104 -5.18 15.61 -18.72
N LYS A 105 -5.81 16.77 -18.87
CA LYS A 105 -5.67 17.91 -17.94
C LYS A 105 -6.31 17.63 -16.57
N VAL A 106 -7.49 17.00 -16.56
CA VAL A 106 -8.16 16.57 -15.33
C VAL A 106 -7.34 15.49 -14.61
N HIS A 107 -6.81 14.50 -15.34
CA HIS A 107 -5.94 13.47 -14.77
C HIS A 107 -4.68 14.09 -14.15
N THR A 108 -4.05 15.04 -14.84
CA THR A 108 -2.86 15.75 -14.33
C THR A 108 -3.17 16.57 -13.06
N ILE A 109 -4.37 17.15 -12.96
CA ILE A 109 -4.80 17.91 -11.78
C ILE A 109 -5.06 16.96 -10.61
N LEU A 110 -5.78 15.86 -10.83
CA LEU A 110 -6.08 14.86 -9.79
C LEU A 110 -4.81 14.17 -9.26
N ASP A 111 -3.85 13.89 -10.13
CA ASP A 111 -2.55 13.35 -9.72
C ASP A 111 -1.75 14.37 -8.89
N LYS A 112 -1.80 15.67 -9.27
CA LYS A 112 -1.19 16.75 -8.47
C LYS A 112 -1.83 16.88 -7.09
N ASP A 113 -3.15 16.81 -6.98
CA ASP A 113 -3.84 16.91 -5.71
C ASP A 113 -3.51 15.72 -4.79
N LYS A 114 -3.44 14.49 -5.32
CA LYS A 114 -2.97 13.32 -4.58
C LYS A 114 -1.52 13.45 -4.10
N ILE A 115 -0.63 13.92 -4.97
CA ILE A 115 0.79 14.16 -4.62
C ILE A 115 0.87 15.23 -3.54
N MET A 116 0.09 16.29 -3.65
CA MET A 116 0.06 17.40 -2.69
C MET A 116 -0.53 16.99 -1.34
N GLU A 117 -1.58 16.18 -1.32
CA GLU A 117 -2.16 15.61 -0.09
C GLU A 117 -1.18 14.66 0.61
N ASN A 118 -0.51 13.78 -0.14
CA ASN A 118 0.53 12.91 0.40
C ASN A 118 1.72 13.71 0.94
N ALA A 119 2.18 14.74 0.22
CA ALA A 119 3.23 15.64 0.68
C ALA A 119 2.83 16.40 1.95
N LYS A 120 1.58 16.85 2.05
CA LYS A 120 1.02 17.53 3.23
C LYS A 120 0.89 16.57 4.43
N GLN A 121 0.46 15.33 4.21
CA GLN A 121 0.43 14.31 5.27
C GLN A 121 1.83 13.96 5.74
N GLN A 122 2.78 13.82 4.83
CA GLN A 122 4.18 13.57 5.16
C GLN A 122 4.82 14.74 5.92
N ALA A 123 4.54 15.99 5.50
CA ALA A 123 4.96 17.19 6.21
C ALA A 123 4.33 17.30 7.61
N ARG A 124 3.05 16.96 7.76
CA ARG A 124 2.38 16.88 9.06
C ARG A 124 2.99 15.81 9.95
N TYR A 125 3.27 14.63 9.40
CA TYR A 125 3.93 13.54 10.12
C TYR A 125 5.32 13.94 10.60
N LEU A 126 6.13 14.56 9.74
CA LEU A 126 7.46 15.09 10.08
C LEU A 126 7.38 16.23 11.13
N ALA A 127 6.38 17.10 11.02
CA ALA A 127 6.14 18.15 12.01
C ALA A 127 5.75 17.59 13.38
N LEU A 128 4.92 16.54 13.42
CA LEU A 128 4.54 15.84 14.64
C LEU A 128 5.74 15.08 15.25
N GLN A 129 6.57 14.45 14.43
CA GLN A 129 7.81 13.79 14.87
C GLN A 129 8.81 14.79 15.47
N ASN A 130 8.88 16.01 14.92
CA ASN A 130 9.78 17.08 15.39
C ASN A 130 9.24 17.85 16.62
N GLN A 131 8.03 17.58 17.12
CA GLN A 131 7.48 18.26 18.30
C GLN A 131 8.18 17.86 19.61
N ILE A 132 8.82 16.68 19.66
CA ILE A 132 9.71 16.33 20.75
C ILE A 132 11.12 16.68 20.29
N ASN A 133 11.73 17.70 20.88
CA ASN A 133 13.14 18.01 20.63
C ASN A 133 14.04 16.86 21.19
N PRO A 134 14.62 15.99 20.33
CA PRO A 134 15.37 14.84 20.82
C PRO A 134 16.56 15.29 21.69
N HIS A 135 17.17 16.41 21.34
CA HIS A 135 18.30 16.96 22.07
C HIS A 135 17.90 17.42 23.49
N PHE A 136 16.73 18.01 23.67
CA PHE A 136 16.23 18.36 24.98
C PHE A 136 16.03 17.11 25.86
N LEU A 137 15.44 16.06 25.27
CA LEU A 137 15.21 14.80 26.00
C LEU A 137 16.54 14.16 26.44
N TYR A 138 17.54 14.14 25.58
CA TYR A 138 18.88 13.63 25.94
C TYR A 138 19.52 14.42 27.09
N ASN A 139 19.46 15.74 27.03
CA ASN A 139 20.04 16.59 28.06
C ASN A 139 19.36 16.38 29.42
N VAL A 140 18.03 16.21 29.44
CA VAL A 140 17.27 15.92 30.67
C VAL A 140 17.70 14.55 31.24
N LEU A 141 17.76 13.52 30.38
CA LEU A 141 18.16 12.18 30.82
C LEU A 141 19.60 12.13 31.32
N GLU A 142 20.51 12.88 30.70
CA GLU A 142 21.89 12.99 31.15
C GLU A 142 22.01 13.73 32.49
N SER A 143 21.18 14.76 32.72
CA SER A 143 21.10 15.41 34.04
C SER A 143 20.60 14.45 35.11
N ILE A 144 19.53 13.68 34.82
CA ILE A 144 19.00 12.65 35.73
C ILE A 144 20.10 11.61 36.04
N ARG A 145 20.84 11.16 35.01
CA ARG A 145 21.94 10.22 35.19
C ARG A 145 23.02 10.76 36.15
N SER A 146 23.43 12.01 35.93
CA SER A 146 24.46 12.67 36.77
C SER A 146 23.99 12.83 38.22
N ASP A 147 22.76 13.30 38.42
CA ASP A 147 22.16 13.48 39.72
C ASP A 147 22.02 12.15 40.48
N ALA A 148 21.61 11.08 39.80
CA ALA A 148 21.50 9.75 40.35
C ALA A 148 22.86 9.18 40.84
N ILE A 149 23.92 9.39 40.05
CA ILE A 149 25.28 8.98 40.43
C ILE A 149 25.76 9.76 41.66
N MET A 150 25.54 11.09 41.68
CA MET A 150 25.89 11.93 42.83
C MET A 150 25.11 11.58 44.09
N ALA A 151 23.86 11.17 43.93
CA ALA A 151 23.01 10.72 45.04
C ALA A 151 23.34 9.30 45.50
N GLY A 152 24.28 8.59 44.88
CA GLY A 152 24.65 7.22 45.26
C GLY A 152 23.65 6.16 44.82
N VAL A 153 22.81 6.43 43.82
CA VAL A 153 21.79 5.53 43.25
C VAL A 153 22.13 5.18 41.77
N PRO A 154 23.21 4.41 41.55
CA PRO A 154 23.73 4.16 40.20
C PRO A 154 22.73 3.39 39.31
N GLU A 155 21.79 2.66 39.86
CA GLU A 155 20.77 1.94 39.13
C GLU A 155 19.84 2.87 38.36
N ILE A 156 19.41 3.98 38.94
CA ILE A 156 18.63 5.02 38.26
C ILE A 156 19.48 5.65 37.15
N GLY A 157 20.77 5.84 37.37
CA GLY A 157 21.72 6.34 36.38
C GLY A 157 21.79 5.43 35.12
N LYS A 158 21.87 4.11 35.33
CA LYS A 158 21.87 3.10 34.24
C LYS A 158 20.58 3.13 33.44
N ILE A 159 19.44 3.29 34.09
CA ILE A 159 18.13 3.35 33.40
C ILE A 159 18.04 4.64 32.58
N ALA A 160 18.47 5.78 33.14
CA ALA A 160 18.47 7.05 32.39
C ALA A 160 19.37 6.98 31.16
N GLU A 161 20.55 6.34 31.26
CA GLU A 161 21.44 6.09 30.15
C GLU A 161 20.81 5.19 29.09
N ALA A 162 20.26 4.05 29.49
CA ALA A 162 19.56 3.12 28.56
C ALA A 162 18.42 3.83 27.84
N LEU A 163 17.64 4.65 28.54
CA LEU A 163 16.55 5.43 27.96
C LEU A 163 17.05 6.49 26.98
N ALA A 164 18.17 7.15 27.27
CA ALA A 164 18.80 8.12 26.37
C ALA A 164 19.30 7.44 25.07
N VAL A 165 19.96 6.29 25.17
CA VAL A 165 20.42 5.50 24.02
C VAL A 165 19.25 5.01 23.19
N PHE A 166 18.22 4.45 23.82
CA PHE A 166 17.00 4.00 23.19
C PHE A 166 16.30 5.12 22.37
N PHE A 167 16.09 6.28 22.99
CA PHE A 167 15.49 7.41 22.28
C PHE A 167 16.39 7.93 21.15
N ARG A 168 17.70 7.96 21.32
CA ARG A 168 18.62 8.35 20.25
C ARG A 168 18.51 7.44 19.05
N TYR A 169 18.44 6.13 19.26
CA TYR A 169 18.28 5.15 18.20
C TYR A 169 16.94 5.30 17.49
N THR A 170 15.84 5.44 18.22
CA THR A 170 14.48 5.52 17.65
C THR A 170 14.19 6.85 16.95
N THR A 171 14.80 7.97 17.40
CA THR A 171 14.54 9.31 16.84
C THR A 171 15.59 9.76 15.83
N SER A 172 16.74 9.08 15.72
CA SER A 172 17.75 9.40 14.71
C SER A 172 17.18 9.26 13.30
N LYS A 173 17.66 10.11 12.36
CA LYS A 173 17.26 10.05 10.96
C LYS A 173 17.27 8.60 10.50
N MET A 174 16.17 8.15 9.91
CA MET A 174 16.04 6.79 9.42
C MET A 174 17.07 6.54 8.32
N GLU A 175 18.25 6.12 8.69
CA GLU A 175 19.02 5.25 7.82
C GLU A 175 18.13 4.04 7.57
N LYS A 176 17.99 3.67 6.32
CA LYS A 176 17.09 2.58 5.95
C LYS A 176 17.51 1.24 6.58
N LEU A 177 18.81 1.06 6.78
CA LEU A 177 19.44 -0.16 7.30
C LEU A 177 20.32 0.15 8.52
N SER A 178 20.36 -0.79 9.45
CA SER A 178 21.28 -0.84 10.60
C SER A 178 21.97 -2.19 10.64
N THR A 179 22.99 -2.33 11.46
CA THR A 179 23.60 -3.65 11.72
C THR A 179 22.73 -4.44 12.70
N LEU A 180 22.82 -5.78 12.63
CA LEU A 180 22.17 -6.65 13.62
C LEU A 180 22.66 -6.31 15.04
N GLN A 181 23.93 -5.98 15.21
CA GLN A 181 24.50 -5.55 16.48
C GLN A 181 23.78 -4.32 17.05
N GLU A 182 23.53 -3.30 16.23
CA GLU A 182 22.81 -2.09 16.64
C GLU A 182 21.36 -2.37 17.06
N GLU A 183 20.66 -3.24 16.32
CA GLU A 183 19.31 -3.66 16.67
C GLU A 183 19.28 -4.45 17.99
N LEU A 184 20.20 -5.39 18.18
CA LEU A 184 20.32 -6.14 19.43
C LEU A 184 20.64 -5.24 20.62
N ALA A 185 21.60 -4.32 20.48
CA ALA A 185 21.94 -3.35 21.52
C ALA A 185 20.76 -2.45 21.88
N ASN A 186 19.95 -2.05 20.88
CA ASN A 186 18.74 -1.27 21.14
C ASN A 186 17.68 -2.08 21.88
N VAL A 187 17.51 -3.37 21.56
CA VAL A 187 16.63 -4.30 22.27
C VAL A 187 17.10 -4.49 23.72
N GLU A 188 18.40 -4.66 23.96
CA GLU A 188 18.95 -4.78 25.32
C GLU A 188 18.66 -3.54 26.17
N ASN A 189 18.85 -2.33 25.61
CA ASN A 189 18.51 -1.08 26.30
C ASN A 189 17.02 -0.97 26.62
N TYR A 190 16.14 -1.32 25.65
CA TYR A 190 14.72 -1.36 25.89
C TYR A 190 14.33 -2.39 26.97
N PHE A 191 14.93 -3.57 26.91
CA PHE A 191 14.69 -4.63 27.88
C PHE A 191 15.12 -4.25 29.29
N LEU A 192 16.25 -3.58 29.44
CA LEU A 192 16.72 -3.06 30.73
C LEU A 192 15.68 -2.12 31.38
N ILE A 193 15.09 -1.23 30.59
CA ILE A 193 14.04 -0.32 31.04
C ILE A 193 12.80 -1.11 31.49
N GLN A 194 12.37 -2.11 30.71
CA GLN A 194 11.21 -2.93 31.04
C GLN A 194 11.47 -3.82 32.25
N LYS A 195 12.67 -4.39 32.38
CA LYS A 195 13.07 -5.21 33.51
C LYS A 195 12.92 -4.45 34.86
N TYR A 196 13.34 -3.18 34.86
CA TYR A 196 13.13 -2.32 36.05
C TYR A 196 11.64 -2.07 36.32
N ARG A 197 10.82 -1.89 35.29
CA ARG A 197 9.35 -1.69 35.40
C ARG A 197 8.63 -2.95 35.97
N PHE A 198 9.16 -4.14 35.68
CA PHE A 198 8.57 -5.42 36.04
C PHE A 198 9.28 -6.11 37.20
N ASP A 199 9.99 -5.38 38.08
CA ASP A 199 10.66 -5.88 39.27
C ASP A 199 11.54 -7.13 38.99
N ASP A 200 12.38 -7.06 37.96
CA ASP A 200 13.30 -8.13 37.54
C ASP A 200 12.67 -9.49 37.18
N LYS A 201 11.35 -9.52 36.92
CA LYS A 201 10.66 -10.75 36.54
C LYS A 201 10.83 -11.12 35.06
N LEU A 202 11.49 -10.29 34.29
CA LEU A 202 11.75 -10.52 32.85
C LEU A 202 13.17 -10.99 32.61
N GLU A 203 13.34 -11.95 31.73
CA GLU A 203 14.64 -12.46 31.28
C GLU A 203 14.77 -12.32 29.74
N LEU A 204 15.92 -11.83 29.26
CA LEU A 204 16.29 -11.81 27.84
C LEU A 204 17.50 -12.71 27.64
N LYS A 205 17.39 -13.60 26.65
CA LYS A 205 18.49 -14.46 26.22
C LYS A 205 18.73 -14.24 24.72
N ILE A 206 19.97 -13.92 24.35
CA ILE A 206 20.38 -13.79 22.97
C ILE A 206 21.31 -14.95 22.66
N LYS A 207 20.95 -15.75 21.65
CA LYS A 207 21.77 -16.86 21.16
C LYS A 207 22.32 -16.45 19.79
N LEU A 208 23.62 -16.52 19.67
CA LEU A 208 24.35 -16.24 18.44
C LEU A 208 25.04 -17.49 17.93
N PRO A 209 25.28 -17.64 16.62
CA PRO A 209 26.09 -18.73 16.08
C PRO A 209 27.47 -18.72 16.73
N ARG A 210 28.00 -19.90 17.03
CA ARG A 210 29.35 -20.02 17.58
C ARG A 210 30.37 -19.63 16.51
N ASP A 211 31.35 -18.84 16.91
CA ASP A 211 32.52 -18.46 16.09
C ASP A 211 32.22 -17.60 14.84
N ASP A 212 31.06 -16.96 14.74
CA ASP A 212 30.74 -16.05 13.65
C ASP A 212 30.35 -14.64 14.14
N GLU A 213 31.38 -13.83 14.42
CA GLU A 213 31.18 -12.41 14.74
C GLU A 213 30.66 -11.58 13.53
N MET A 214 30.82 -12.11 12.31
CA MET A 214 30.38 -11.40 11.10
C MET A 214 28.84 -11.30 11.04
N VAL A 215 28.11 -12.22 11.64
CA VAL A 215 26.64 -12.17 11.67
C VAL A 215 26.13 -10.86 12.29
N LEU A 216 26.84 -10.31 13.27
CA LEU A 216 26.50 -9.06 13.93
C LEU A 216 26.63 -7.83 13.01
N LYS A 217 27.42 -7.91 11.93
CA LYS A 217 27.60 -6.87 10.91
C LYS A 217 26.57 -6.94 9.80
N THR A 218 25.73 -7.96 9.78
CA THR A 218 24.65 -8.09 8.77
C THR A 218 23.74 -6.88 8.79
N ARG A 219 23.46 -6.33 7.60
CA ARG A 219 22.56 -5.18 7.44
C ARG A 219 21.11 -5.61 7.38
N ILE A 220 20.30 -5.10 8.28
CA ILE A 220 18.86 -5.36 8.37
C ILE A 220 18.08 -4.03 8.43
N PRO A 221 16.80 -4.00 8.08
CA PRO A 221 16.00 -2.79 8.20
C PRO A 221 15.95 -2.30 9.64
N LYS A 222 16.21 -1.01 9.85
CA LYS A 222 16.20 -0.39 11.19
C LYS A 222 14.84 -0.56 11.88
N LEU A 223 14.83 -0.74 13.21
CA LEU A 223 13.64 -1.00 14.04
C LEU A 223 12.91 -2.30 13.63
N THR A 224 13.66 -3.34 13.29
CA THR A 224 13.12 -4.68 12.96
C THR A 224 12.85 -5.49 14.23
N LEU A 225 13.82 -5.64 15.13
CA LEU A 225 13.68 -6.47 16.33
C LEU A 225 12.88 -5.79 17.45
N GLN A 226 13.07 -4.48 17.62
CA GLN A 226 12.44 -3.74 18.74
C GLN A 226 10.90 -3.90 18.77
N PRO A 227 10.12 -3.67 17.68
CA PRO A 227 8.66 -3.79 17.74
C PRO A 227 8.19 -5.22 18.03
N ILE A 228 8.99 -6.22 17.69
CA ILE A 228 8.69 -7.64 17.97
C ILE A 228 8.85 -7.90 19.45
N VAL A 229 9.96 -7.46 20.06
CA VAL A 229 10.20 -7.58 21.49
C VAL A 229 9.20 -6.76 22.31
N GLU A 230 8.83 -5.57 21.84
CA GLU A 230 7.75 -4.78 22.46
C GLU A 230 6.41 -5.55 22.49
N ASN A 231 6.07 -6.20 21.37
CA ASN A 231 4.85 -7.02 21.31
C ASN A 231 4.93 -8.25 22.22
N ALA A 232 6.07 -8.93 22.28
CA ALA A 232 6.30 -10.06 23.18
C ALA A 232 6.09 -9.66 24.64
N ILE A 233 6.68 -8.54 25.09
CA ILE A 233 6.48 -8.03 26.45
C ILE A 233 5.03 -7.66 26.67
N LYS A 234 4.48 -6.77 25.86
CA LYS A 234 3.16 -6.17 26.08
C LYS A 234 2.00 -7.15 25.97
N HIS A 235 2.07 -8.05 24.99
CA HIS A 235 0.96 -8.95 24.66
C HIS A 235 1.19 -10.38 25.12
N GLY A 236 2.44 -10.81 25.22
CA GLY A 236 2.81 -12.15 25.73
C GLY A 236 3.01 -12.20 27.23
N LEU A 237 3.89 -11.33 27.75
CA LEU A 237 4.39 -11.45 29.15
C LEU A 237 3.66 -10.58 30.15
N GLU A 238 3.27 -9.34 29.79
CA GLU A 238 2.56 -8.42 30.71
C GLU A 238 1.26 -9.01 31.28
N PRO A 239 0.45 -9.78 30.53
CA PRO A 239 -0.71 -10.47 31.10
C PRO A 239 -0.36 -11.64 32.02
N LYS A 240 0.89 -12.12 32.04
CA LYS A 240 1.37 -13.26 32.84
C LYS A 240 1.94 -12.75 34.14
N VAL A 241 1.29 -13.08 35.28
CA VAL A 241 1.68 -12.59 36.61
C VAL A 241 3.08 -13.08 37.06
N SER A 242 3.53 -14.21 36.53
CA SER A 242 4.80 -14.86 36.90
C SER A 242 6.05 -14.27 36.26
N GLY A 243 5.90 -13.25 35.38
CA GLY A 243 7.00 -12.81 34.53
C GLY A 243 7.22 -13.76 33.35
N GLY A 244 8.36 -13.65 32.69
CA GLY A 244 8.67 -14.52 31.53
C GLY A 244 10.02 -14.26 30.88
N THR A 245 10.31 -15.11 29.92
CA THR A 245 11.59 -15.12 29.19
C THR A 245 11.34 -14.80 27.72
N ILE A 246 12.19 -13.93 27.12
CA ILE A 246 12.31 -13.74 25.70
C ILE A 246 13.64 -14.31 25.24
N VAL A 247 13.62 -15.13 24.22
CA VAL A 247 14.80 -15.69 23.58
C VAL A 247 14.88 -15.14 22.16
N ILE A 248 15.97 -14.48 21.81
CA ILE A 248 16.31 -14.10 20.44
C ILE A 248 17.34 -15.13 19.97
N ASP A 249 16.99 -15.88 18.94
CA ASP A 249 17.89 -16.87 18.31
C ASP A 249 18.29 -16.39 16.93
N VAL A 250 19.59 -16.45 16.63
CA VAL A 250 20.20 -15.97 15.39
C VAL A 250 20.88 -17.14 14.72
N GLU A 251 20.44 -17.48 13.52
CA GLU A 251 21.03 -18.49 12.66
C GLU A 251 21.21 -17.94 11.25
N HIS A 252 22.13 -18.50 10.48
CA HIS A 252 22.26 -18.12 9.08
C HIS A 252 22.72 -19.29 8.21
N SER A 253 22.42 -19.18 6.92
CA SER A 253 23.05 -19.93 5.83
C SER A 253 24.01 -19.00 5.09
N ASP A 254 24.58 -19.46 3.97
CA ASP A 254 25.46 -18.64 3.12
C ASP A 254 24.79 -17.38 2.57
N THR A 255 23.46 -17.39 2.43
CA THR A 255 22.70 -16.31 1.76
C THR A 255 21.54 -15.77 2.58
N VAL A 256 21.12 -16.44 3.64
CA VAL A 256 19.92 -16.10 4.40
C VAL A 256 20.23 -16.02 5.89
N LEU A 257 19.78 -14.94 6.52
CA LEU A 257 19.76 -14.76 7.97
C LEU A 257 18.38 -15.15 8.49
N TYR A 258 18.37 -16.04 9.47
CA TYR A 258 17.18 -16.45 10.22
C TYR A 258 17.24 -15.86 11.62
N LEU A 259 16.21 -15.12 12.01
CA LEU A 259 16.04 -14.60 13.36
C LEU A 259 14.76 -15.14 13.91
N SER A 260 14.77 -15.65 15.12
CA SER A 260 13.55 -15.96 15.85
C SER A 260 13.49 -15.21 17.18
N VAL A 261 12.31 -14.69 17.51
CA VAL A 261 12.01 -14.06 18.79
C VAL A 261 10.92 -14.87 19.46
N VAL A 262 11.28 -15.58 20.51
CA VAL A 262 10.41 -16.52 21.24
C VAL A 262 10.08 -15.95 22.61
N ASP A 263 8.80 -15.80 22.93
CA ASP A 263 8.32 -15.53 24.28
C ASP A 263 7.60 -16.74 24.88
N ASP A 264 7.71 -16.93 26.19
CA ASP A 264 6.96 -17.91 26.97
C ASP A 264 5.65 -17.34 27.54
N GLY A 265 5.04 -16.40 26.81
CA GLY A 265 3.85 -15.69 27.23
C GLY A 265 2.55 -16.48 27.11
N ILE A 266 1.43 -15.75 27.10
CA ILE A 266 0.08 -16.34 27.01
C ILE A 266 -0.25 -16.96 25.67
N GLY A 267 0.55 -16.71 24.64
CA GLY A 267 0.30 -17.15 23.27
C GLY A 267 -0.87 -16.46 22.58
N ILE A 268 -1.16 -16.89 21.36
CA ILE A 268 -2.21 -16.34 20.47
C ILE A 268 -3.17 -17.45 20.11
N GLU A 269 -4.46 -17.15 20.16
CA GLU A 269 -5.52 -18.07 19.72
C GLU A 269 -5.40 -18.39 18.23
N GLU A 270 -5.66 -19.64 17.83
CA GLU A 270 -5.46 -20.17 16.47
C GLU A 270 -6.17 -19.32 15.40
N THR A 271 -7.41 -18.92 15.65
CA THR A 271 -8.20 -18.09 14.72
C THR A 271 -7.58 -16.71 14.50
N ARG A 272 -7.02 -16.11 15.56
CA ARG A 272 -6.32 -14.83 15.50
C ARG A 272 -4.95 -14.96 14.84
N LEU A 273 -4.22 -16.04 15.13
CA LEU A 273 -2.93 -16.35 14.52
C LEU A 273 -3.07 -16.52 13.00
N GLY A 274 -4.06 -17.30 12.55
CA GLY A 274 -4.34 -17.49 11.15
C GLY A 274 -4.59 -16.16 10.41
N ARG A 275 -5.41 -15.28 10.98
CA ARG A 275 -5.68 -13.94 10.41
C ARG A 275 -4.42 -13.05 10.37
N LEU A 276 -3.55 -13.14 11.36
CA LEU A 276 -2.29 -12.37 11.39
C LEU A 276 -1.35 -12.87 10.30
N ASN A 277 -1.13 -14.18 10.19
CA ASN A 277 -0.27 -14.76 9.15
C ASN A 277 -0.83 -14.51 7.74
N GLU A 278 -2.14 -14.55 7.56
CA GLU A 278 -2.78 -14.18 6.29
C GLU A 278 -2.51 -12.70 5.93
N LYS A 279 -2.61 -11.78 6.89
CA LYS A 279 -2.27 -10.37 6.66
C LYS A 279 -0.78 -10.15 6.36
N LEU A 280 0.11 -10.91 6.98
CA LEU A 280 1.54 -10.86 6.70
C LEU A 280 1.89 -11.43 5.31
N SER A 281 1.16 -12.43 4.83
CA SER A 281 1.39 -13.02 3.50
C SER A 281 0.83 -12.17 2.35
N ARG A 282 -0.24 -11.39 2.58
CA ARG A 282 -0.83 -10.51 1.56
C ARG A 282 0.04 -9.28 1.31
N MET A 283 0.22 -8.92 0.04
CA MET A 283 0.91 -7.69 -0.40
C MET A 283 0.13 -6.39 -0.15
N ASP A 284 -1.06 -6.43 0.45
CA ASP A 284 -1.95 -5.28 0.57
C ASP A 284 -1.51 -4.32 1.71
N ALA A 285 -0.48 -3.52 1.43
CA ALA A 285 -0.14 -2.34 2.24
C ALA A 285 -1.18 -1.19 2.11
N GLY A 286 -2.33 -1.42 1.45
CA GLY A 286 -3.26 -0.37 1.02
C GLY A 286 -4.70 -0.46 1.49
N ASP A 287 -5.13 -1.54 2.13
CA ASP A 287 -6.53 -1.62 2.57
C ASP A 287 -6.69 -1.11 3.99
N GLY A 288 -7.30 0.09 4.10
CA GLY A 288 -7.54 0.83 5.34
C GLY A 288 -8.53 0.19 6.32
N SER A 289 -8.68 -1.13 6.34
CA SER A 289 -9.46 -1.86 7.35
C SER A 289 -8.69 -2.04 8.66
N ALA A 290 -8.14 -0.93 9.18
CA ALA A 290 -7.32 -0.87 10.40
C ALA A 290 -8.11 -1.16 11.71
N ASN A 291 -9.39 -1.48 11.65
CA ASN A 291 -10.25 -1.54 12.85
C ASN A 291 -10.44 -2.94 13.47
N GLU A 292 -9.93 -4.03 12.88
CA GLU A 292 -10.16 -5.37 13.44
C GLU A 292 -8.93 -6.09 14.04
N GLY A 293 -7.75 -5.52 13.90
CA GLY A 293 -6.54 -6.03 14.59
C GLY A 293 -6.11 -5.05 15.66
N GLY A 294 -6.19 -5.42 16.95
CA GLY A 294 -5.71 -4.57 18.03
C GLY A 294 -4.31 -4.00 17.76
N LYS A 295 -3.95 -2.90 18.43
CA LYS A 295 -2.70 -2.11 18.19
C LYS A 295 -1.40 -2.92 17.96
N GLY A 296 -1.30 -4.16 18.50
CA GLY A 296 -0.13 -5.03 18.35
C GLY A 296 0.04 -5.65 16.95
N GLY A 297 -1.05 -5.96 16.23
CA GLY A 297 -0.94 -6.54 14.87
C GLY A 297 -0.41 -5.56 13.83
N ILE A 298 -0.67 -4.26 13.99
CA ILE A 298 -0.21 -3.21 13.08
C ILE A 298 1.31 -3.08 13.09
N ALA A 299 1.95 -3.23 14.25
CA ALA A 299 3.40 -3.11 14.38
C ALA A 299 4.15 -4.20 13.59
N LEU A 300 3.72 -5.46 13.70
CA LEU A 300 4.31 -6.59 12.96
C LEU A 300 4.07 -6.48 11.44
N ILE A 301 2.88 -6.04 11.03
CA ILE A 301 2.58 -5.79 9.61
C ILE A 301 3.50 -4.70 9.06
N ASN A 302 3.73 -3.62 9.79
CA ASN A 302 4.64 -2.54 9.38
C ASN A 302 6.10 -3.02 9.27
N VAL A 303 6.57 -3.87 10.20
CA VAL A 303 7.90 -4.48 10.11
C VAL A 303 8.00 -5.37 8.87
N ASN A 304 7.01 -6.24 8.64
CA ASN A 304 6.96 -7.13 7.49
C ASN A 304 6.98 -6.35 6.16
N SER A 305 6.12 -5.34 6.04
CA SER A 305 6.06 -4.48 4.84
C SER A 305 7.39 -3.76 4.58
N ARG A 306 8.07 -3.30 5.64
CA ARG A 306 9.39 -2.66 5.52
C ARG A 306 10.46 -3.64 5.09
N ILE A 307 10.48 -4.87 5.63
CA ILE A 307 11.41 -5.92 5.21
C ILE A 307 11.22 -6.20 3.72
N ARG A 308 9.99 -6.47 3.28
CA ARG A 308 9.70 -6.75 1.87
C ARG A 308 10.08 -5.60 0.94
N LEU A 309 9.77 -4.36 1.36
CA LEU A 309 10.09 -3.18 0.57
C LEU A 309 11.60 -2.95 0.37
N LEU A 310 12.41 -3.27 1.38
CA LEU A 310 13.85 -2.98 1.37
C LEU A 310 14.70 -4.18 0.93
N MET A 311 14.21 -5.41 1.16
CA MET A 311 14.98 -6.64 0.98
C MET A 311 14.44 -7.55 -0.13
N GLY A 312 13.16 -7.43 -0.49
CA GLY A 312 12.49 -8.29 -1.48
C GLY A 312 11.31 -9.05 -0.90
N ASP A 313 10.42 -9.49 -1.79
CA ASP A 313 9.15 -10.13 -1.41
C ASP A 313 9.31 -11.55 -0.86
N GLU A 314 10.46 -12.18 -1.11
CA GLU A 314 10.85 -13.49 -0.57
C GLU A 314 11.21 -13.45 0.91
N TYR A 315 11.47 -12.27 1.47
CA TYR A 315 11.79 -12.06 2.89
C TYR A 315 10.59 -11.56 3.67
N GLY A 316 10.62 -11.72 5.00
CA GLY A 316 9.51 -11.26 5.83
C GLY A 316 9.37 -11.97 7.16
N LEU A 317 8.16 -11.90 7.71
CA LEU A 317 7.78 -12.42 9.02
C LEU A 317 6.77 -13.55 8.91
N HIS A 318 6.90 -14.52 9.83
CA HIS A 318 5.89 -15.55 10.08
C HIS A 318 5.75 -15.78 11.58
N LEU A 319 4.53 -16.03 12.07
CA LEU A 319 4.25 -16.27 13.47
C LEU A 319 3.84 -17.71 13.71
N LEU A 320 4.42 -18.29 14.76
CA LEU A 320 4.00 -19.56 15.35
C LEU A 320 3.56 -19.26 16.80
N SER A 321 2.46 -19.83 17.24
CA SER A 321 2.00 -19.59 18.60
C SER A 321 1.08 -20.70 19.08
N THR A 322 1.16 -20.98 20.38
CA THR A 322 0.26 -21.91 21.06
C THR A 322 -0.29 -21.24 22.32
N PRO A 323 -1.62 -21.17 22.50
CA PRO A 323 -2.23 -20.59 23.69
C PRO A 323 -1.70 -21.24 25.00
N GLY A 324 -1.27 -20.40 25.95
CA GLY A 324 -0.71 -20.82 27.21
C GLY A 324 0.75 -21.28 27.20
N ILE A 325 1.39 -21.36 26.03
CA ILE A 325 2.80 -21.76 25.88
C ILE A 325 3.67 -20.56 25.48
N GLY A 326 3.24 -19.76 24.48
CA GLY A 326 3.98 -18.59 24.02
C GLY A 326 3.85 -18.33 22.53
N THR A 327 4.67 -17.40 22.05
CA THR A 327 4.70 -17.02 20.63
C THR A 327 6.15 -17.00 20.13
N GLU A 328 6.32 -17.44 18.90
CA GLU A 328 7.55 -17.32 18.13
C GLU A 328 7.31 -16.48 16.89
N VAL A 329 8.11 -15.44 16.70
CA VAL A 329 8.13 -14.61 15.49
C VAL A 329 9.39 -14.96 14.72
N CYS A 330 9.21 -15.64 13.58
CA CYS A 330 10.29 -16.02 12.69
C CYS A 330 10.49 -14.93 11.63
N LEU A 331 11.72 -14.51 11.41
CA LEU A 331 12.13 -13.58 10.36
C LEU A 331 13.09 -14.26 9.41
N THR A 332 12.87 -14.02 8.13
CA THR A 332 13.80 -14.42 7.07
C THR A 332 14.30 -13.15 6.39
N LEU A 333 15.61 -12.97 6.33
CA LEU A 333 16.29 -11.79 5.79
C LEU A 333 17.47 -12.22 4.92
N PRO A 334 17.95 -11.40 3.97
CA PRO A 334 19.19 -11.71 3.27
C PRO A 334 20.38 -11.58 4.21
N TYR A 335 21.34 -12.48 4.08
CA TYR A 335 22.61 -12.41 4.79
C TYR A 335 23.55 -11.49 4.02
N MET A 336 23.51 -10.17 4.32
CA MET A 336 24.18 -9.11 3.57
C MET A 336 25.10 -8.29 4.46
N PHE A 337 26.26 -7.93 3.90
CA PHE A 337 27.23 -7.01 4.50
C PHE A 337 27.32 -5.71 3.69
N GLU A 338 27.81 -4.66 4.31
CA GLU A 338 28.24 -3.48 3.58
C GLU A 338 29.38 -3.89 2.63
N GLN A 339 29.15 -3.79 1.33
CA GLN A 339 30.27 -3.84 0.39
C GLN A 339 31.10 -2.60 0.68
N GLU A 340 32.37 -2.79 1.11
CA GLU A 340 33.33 -1.72 1.08
C GLU A 340 33.36 -1.17 -0.35
N GLU A 341 32.86 0.05 -0.55
CA GLU A 341 33.05 0.77 -1.80
C GLU A 341 34.56 0.83 -2.03
N ARG A 342 35.05 -0.05 -2.88
CA ARG A 342 36.42 0.06 -3.37
C ARG A 342 36.52 1.36 -4.16
N SER A 343 37.11 2.36 -3.51
CA SER A 343 37.56 3.63 -4.07
C SER A 343 38.44 3.41 -5.30
#